data_127cbf061fabca9b4127200a2cf740af
#
_entry.id   127cbf061fabca9b4127200a2cf740af
#
_cell.length_a   1.000
_cell.length_b   1.000
_cell.length_c   1.000
_cell.angle_alpha   90.00
_cell.angle_beta   90.00
_cell.angle_gamma   90.00
#
_symmetry.space_group_name_H-M   'P 1'
#
loop_
_entity.id
_entity.type
_entity.pdbx_description
1 polymer ?
#
loop_
_entity_poly.entity_id
_entity_poly.type
_entity_poly.pdbx_seq_one_letter_code
_entity_poly.pdbx_strand_id
1 'polypeptide(L)'
;MAYPVYSILMRVSFYGKRMELSTGLHACEIQWNRESQRVKLDVDGMMPKSYVNSGLDQLAIVVQQANSTSQRKGQMLTDKKVANAVATLRARLARTVRHNEGQGSANATKLADDCAKTKRRKYFEGAYHDFMHREGDSKGWSKSSREKYTSMWNHVRKMERMKGNGFLLSFDFFREKGLAEYFHFLGESEGLKNSTVKKQLEFLRRFLRWAFKHKYHTIDDFKYFSPCIRIAKNEPICLTEKELHQLQHFRVPVEKPSLFRVKDIFLFACYTGLRYSDIQNLRYANVTDGHIAVTPRKTGECIRIPLNNGSRAILKKYMCPDCKGADTIFPCPVLQKMNSHLKTLCRLAGITSEITLVSYHGENRIQETVSKCDKISTHAGRRTFISLAIANGVPPQVVLKMTGKKTIKSLQVYIHIDEEPQEKAMDLLNKIFSDGDTDQPDKKG
;
A
#
# COMPACT_ATOMS: atom_id res chain seq x y z
N MET A 1 21.92 7.49 58.91
CA MET A 1 22.79 8.61 58.47
C MET A 1 22.08 9.32 57.32
N ALA A 2 21.85 10.62 57.44
CA ALA A 2 21.24 11.38 56.33
C ALA A 2 22.33 11.68 55.29
N TYR A 3 22.13 11.27 54.07
CA TYR A 3 23.04 11.58 52.97
C TYR A 3 22.88 13.04 52.56
N PRO A 4 23.99 13.76 52.26
CA PRO A 4 23.91 15.14 51.78
C PRO A 4 23.18 15.19 50.43
N VAL A 5 22.25 16.15 50.33
CA VAL A 5 21.39 16.34 49.15
C VAL A 5 21.92 17.47 48.29
N TYR A 6 22.14 17.22 47.02
CA TYR A 6 22.66 18.20 46.07
C TYR A 6 21.61 18.56 45.02
N SER A 7 21.59 19.84 44.69
CA SER A 7 20.73 20.32 43.55
C SER A 7 21.38 19.96 42.23
N ILE A 8 20.57 19.43 41.30
CA ILE A 8 21.02 19.13 39.95
C ILE A 8 20.94 20.40 39.11
N LEU A 9 22.05 20.78 38.52
CA LEU A 9 22.12 21.88 37.56
C LEU A 9 22.14 21.33 36.13
N MET A 10 21.45 21.99 35.24
CA MET A 10 21.48 21.69 33.80
C MET A 10 22.32 22.74 33.08
N ARG A 11 23.31 22.29 32.31
CA ARG A 11 24.11 23.16 31.46
C ARG A 11 23.59 23.13 30.03
N VAL A 12 23.27 24.29 29.48
CA VAL A 12 22.81 24.48 28.12
C VAL A 12 23.85 25.29 27.36
N SER A 13 24.30 24.79 26.22
CA SER A 13 25.25 25.49 25.34
C SER A 13 24.55 25.79 23.98
N PHE A 14 24.62 27.03 23.56
CA PHE A 14 24.08 27.49 22.27
C PHE A 14 24.83 28.74 21.77
N TYR A 15 25.10 28.82 20.49
CA TYR A 15 25.82 29.92 19.85
C TYR A 15 27.11 30.36 20.55
N GLY A 16 27.91 29.39 21.04
CA GLY A 16 29.15 29.64 21.76
C GLY A 16 28.99 30.10 23.21
N LYS A 17 27.77 30.35 23.67
CA LYS A 17 27.48 30.69 25.09
C LYS A 17 27.14 29.45 25.88
N ARG A 18 27.45 29.48 27.17
CA ARG A 18 27.08 28.45 28.16
C ARG A 18 26.25 29.10 29.27
N MET A 19 25.16 28.41 29.61
CA MET A 19 24.22 28.84 30.66
C MET A 19 23.97 27.69 31.60
N GLU A 20 24.01 27.95 32.92
CA GLU A 20 23.63 26.99 33.94
C GLU A 20 22.28 27.35 34.55
N LEU A 21 21.41 26.37 34.64
CA LEU A 21 20.04 26.51 35.13
C LEU A 21 19.78 25.48 36.21
N SER A 22 19.19 25.92 37.30
CA SER A 22 18.70 25.00 38.33
C SER A 22 17.53 24.18 37.76
N THR A 23 17.61 22.88 37.89
CA THR A 23 16.52 21.97 37.44
C THR A 23 15.36 21.90 38.43
N GLY A 24 15.59 22.26 39.69
CA GLY A 24 14.65 22.03 40.79
C GLY A 24 14.60 20.55 41.23
N LEU A 25 15.48 19.72 40.74
CA LEU A 25 15.61 18.32 41.09
C LEU A 25 16.83 18.14 41.98
N HIS A 26 16.76 17.14 42.86
CA HIS A 26 17.81 16.88 43.87
C HIS A 26 18.16 15.39 43.84
N ALA A 27 19.43 15.10 44.15
CA ALA A 27 19.90 13.73 44.32
C ALA A 27 21.04 13.71 45.35
N CYS A 28 21.28 12.60 46.03
CA CYS A 28 22.48 12.39 46.82
C CYS A 28 23.60 11.75 45.98
N GLU A 29 24.83 11.82 46.42
CA GLU A 29 25.98 11.34 45.67
C GLU A 29 25.88 9.85 45.30
N ILE A 30 25.37 9.02 46.20
CA ILE A 30 25.19 7.59 45.96
C ILE A 30 24.19 7.30 44.84
N GLN A 31 23.15 8.13 44.73
CA GLN A 31 22.13 7.99 43.65
C GLN A 31 22.67 8.40 42.28
N TRP A 32 23.63 9.31 42.22
CA TRP A 32 24.06 9.95 41.00
C TRP A 32 25.09 9.13 40.23
N ASN A 33 24.85 8.93 38.93
CA ASN A 33 25.86 8.38 38.02
C ASN A 33 26.45 9.54 37.18
N ARG A 34 27.76 9.78 37.36
CA ARG A 34 28.48 10.89 36.72
C ARG A 34 28.63 10.71 35.20
N GLU A 35 28.77 9.45 34.75
CA GLU A 35 28.93 9.16 33.30
C GLU A 35 27.62 9.33 32.52
N SER A 36 26.54 8.74 33.03
CA SER A 36 25.21 8.82 32.37
C SER A 36 24.47 10.11 32.67
N GLN A 37 24.94 10.91 33.67
CA GLN A 37 24.27 12.11 34.17
C GLN A 37 22.80 11.82 34.57
N ARG A 38 22.60 10.71 35.30
CA ARG A 38 21.29 10.19 35.73
C ARG A 38 21.35 9.58 37.13
N VAL A 39 20.19 9.50 37.76
CA VAL A 39 20.01 8.74 38.99
C VAL A 39 20.02 7.26 38.70
N LYS A 40 20.88 6.49 39.37
CA LYS A 40 21.08 5.03 39.13
C LYS A 40 20.24 4.12 40.02
N LEU A 41 19.90 4.58 41.24
CA LEU A 41 19.12 3.80 42.20
C LEU A 41 18.21 4.70 43.03
N ASP A 42 17.20 4.10 43.68
CA ASP A 42 16.34 4.77 44.64
C ASP A 42 16.95 4.69 46.04
N VAL A 43 16.81 5.78 46.82
CA VAL A 43 17.24 5.88 48.19
C VAL A 43 16.08 6.44 49.02
N ASP A 44 15.80 5.81 50.16
CA ASP A 44 14.72 6.24 51.04
C ASP A 44 14.87 7.68 51.49
N GLY A 45 13.78 8.43 51.48
CA GLY A 45 13.78 9.86 51.83
C GLY A 45 14.28 10.78 50.70
N MET A 46 14.65 10.25 49.52
CA MET A 46 15.09 11.04 48.37
C MET A 46 14.04 11.02 47.24
N MET A 47 14.22 11.94 46.29
CA MET A 47 13.39 11.93 45.08
C MET A 47 13.59 10.60 44.33
N PRO A 48 12.47 9.93 43.87
CA PRO A 48 12.57 8.67 43.17
C PRO A 48 13.37 8.79 41.84
N LYS A 49 14.16 7.78 41.55
CA LYS A 49 14.97 7.68 40.31
C LYS A 49 14.13 7.99 39.06
N SER A 50 12.93 7.41 38.97
CA SER A 50 12.02 7.62 37.83
C SER A 50 11.59 9.08 37.69
N TYR A 51 11.32 9.74 38.80
CA TYR A 51 10.91 11.14 38.82
C TYR A 51 12.06 12.08 38.41
N VAL A 52 13.24 11.90 38.96
CA VAL A 52 14.41 12.73 38.65
C VAL A 52 14.81 12.56 37.18
N ASN A 53 14.95 11.32 36.73
CA ASN A 53 15.34 11.04 35.33
C ASN A 53 14.31 11.52 34.31
N SER A 54 13.01 11.33 34.59
CA SER A 54 11.93 11.86 33.74
C SER A 54 11.92 13.38 33.70
N GLY A 55 12.15 14.04 34.84
CA GLY A 55 12.26 15.49 34.92
C GLY A 55 13.42 16.04 34.09
N LEU A 56 14.58 15.40 34.14
CA LEU A 56 15.75 15.75 33.31
C LEU A 56 15.48 15.60 31.83
N ASP A 57 14.82 14.52 31.42
CA ASP A 57 14.42 14.29 30.01
C ASP A 57 13.43 15.35 29.52
N GLN A 58 12.46 15.72 30.36
CA GLN A 58 11.48 16.78 30.01
C GLN A 58 12.17 18.14 29.89
N LEU A 59 13.13 18.46 30.76
CA LEU A 59 13.92 19.69 30.67
C LEU A 59 14.69 19.75 29.33
N ALA A 60 15.36 18.67 28.96
CA ALA A 60 16.05 18.60 27.67
C ALA A 60 15.13 18.83 26.47
N ILE A 61 13.96 18.20 26.50
CA ILE A 61 12.94 18.36 25.42
C ILE A 61 12.46 19.81 25.32
N VAL A 62 12.16 20.46 26.45
CA VAL A 62 11.67 21.86 26.48
C VAL A 62 12.70 22.82 25.93
N VAL A 63 13.98 22.62 26.21
CA VAL A 63 15.06 23.44 25.64
C VAL A 63 15.18 23.22 24.14
N GLN A 64 15.10 21.97 23.65
CA GLN A 64 15.10 21.67 22.23
C GLN A 64 13.91 22.29 21.50
N GLN A 65 12.72 22.24 22.10
CA GLN A 65 11.51 22.87 21.55
C GLN A 65 11.62 24.38 21.48
N ALA A 66 12.20 25.03 22.50
CA ALA A 66 12.45 26.47 22.47
C ALA A 66 13.39 26.87 21.34
N ASN A 67 14.43 26.06 21.09
CA ASN A 67 15.35 26.26 19.97
C ASN A 67 14.63 26.10 18.61
N SER A 68 13.93 25.00 18.40
CA SER A 68 13.18 24.71 17.16
C SER A 68 12.12 25.78 16.88
N THR A 69 11.44 26.27 17.92
CA THR A 69 10.43 27.35 17.79
C THR A 69 11.07 28.67 17.38
N SER A 70 12.24 28.98 17.95
CA SER A 70 12.99 30.19 17.60
C SER A 70 13.48 30.14 16.14
N GLN A 71 14.02 29.00 15.70
CA GLN A 71 14.47 28.78 14.32
C GLN A 71 13.32 28.93 13.32
N ARG A 72 12.14 28.31 13.60
CA ARG A 72 10.95 28.45 12.73
C ARG A 72 10.47 29.89 12.58
N LYS A 73 10.70 30.74 13.59
CA LYS A 73 10.32 32.16 13.57
C LYS A 73 11.45 33.06 13.03
N GLY A 74 12.55 32.48 12.53
CA GLY A 74 13.71 33.25 12.07
C GLY A 74 14.42 34.04 13.19
N GLN A 75 14.21 33.65 14.45
CA GLN A 75 14.74 34.35 15.62
C GLN A 75 15.83 33.52 16.29
N MET A 76 16.86 34.18 16.82
CA MET A 76 17.87 33.51 17.63
C MET A 76 17.31 33.08 18.99
N LEU A 77 17.80 31.94 19.50
CA LEU A 77 17.52 31.51 20.86
C LEU A 77 18.23 32.45 21.82
N THR A 78 17.53 32.95 22.83
CA THR A 78 18.09 33.86 23.85
C THR A 78 18.04 33.22 25.23
N ASP A 79 18.95 33.65 26.14
CA ASP A 79 19.01 33.18 27.51
C ASP A 79 17.66 33.30 28.22
N LYS A 80 16.97 34.43 28.01
CA LYS A 80 15.63 34.68 28.57
C LYS A 80 14.58 33.66 28.11
N LYS A 81 14.62 33.25 26.84
CA LYS A 81 13.68 32.24 26.29
C LYS A 81 13.92 30.87 26.87
N VAL A 82 15.21 30.49 27.04
CA VAL A 82 15.61 29.22 27.67
C VAL A 82 15.22 29.22 29.15
N ALA A 83 15.57 30.30 29.88
CA ALA A 83 15.25 30.43 31.30
C ALA A 83 13.73 30.36 31.55
N ASN A 84 12.92 31.07 30.77
CA ASN A 84 11.45 31.06 30.89
C ASN A 84 10.86 29.65 30.59
N ALA A 85 11.35 28.96 29.56
CA ALA A 85 10.91 27.61 29.23
C ALA A 85 11.21 26.61 30.39
N VAL A 86 12.40 26.69 30.95
CA VAL A 86 12.82 25.86 32.10
C VAL A 86 12.03 26.23 33.37
N ALA A 87 11.84 27.52 33.63
CA ALA A 87 11.07 27.99 34.83
C ALA A 87 9.62 27.53 34.78
N THR A 88 8.98 27.59 33.61
CA THR A 88 7.60 27.11 33.42
C THR A 88 7.49 25.61 33.71
N LEU A 89 8.42 24.80 33.22
CA LEU A 89 8.41 23.36 33.48
C LEU A 89 8.69 23.07 34.96
N ARG A 90 9.66 23.78 35.60
CA ARG A 90 9.94 23.64 37.03
C ARG A 90 8.72 23.92 37.89
N ALA A 91 7.98 25.01 37.60
CA ALA A 91 6.75 25.35 38.33
C ALA A 91 5.70 24.23 38.18
N ARG A 92 5.62 23.59 37.02
CA ARG A 92 4.75 22.44 36.78
C ARG A 92 5.17 21.21 37.56
N LEU A 93 6.46 20.86 37.54
CA LEU A 93 7.03 19.75 38.30
C LEU A 93 6.82 19.96 39.80
N ALA A 94 7.09 21.17 40.36
CA ALA A 94 6.88 21.49 41.76
C ALA A 94 5.43 21.39 42.22
N ARG A 95 4.46 21.74 41.37
CA ARG A 95 3.00 21.55 41.65
C ARG A 95 2.66 20.06 41.76
N THR A 96 3.27 19.22 40.92
CA THR A 96 3.04 17.78 40.92
C THR A 96 3.55 17.14 42.23
N VAL A 97 4.65 17.63 42.79
CA VAL A 97 5.18 17.15 44.07
C VAL A 97 4.23 17.52 45.23
N ARG A 98 3.77 18.77 45.32
CA ARG A 98 2.82 19.22 46.37
C ARG A 98 1.46 18.51 46.32
N HIS A 99 1.04 18.10 45.14
CA HIS A 99 -0.24 17.36 44.98
C HIS A 99 -0.11 15.88 45.37
N ASN A 100 1.12 15.33 45.34
CA ASN A 100 1.40 13.91 45.68
C ASN A 100 1.66 13.67 47.15
N GLU A 101 2.01 14.71 47.93
CA GLU A 101 2.15 14.60 49.39
C GLU A 101 0.80 14.39 50.10
N GLY A 102 -0.33 14.64 49.42
CA GLY A 102 -1.70 14.44 49.95
C GLY A 102 -2.46 13.22 49.46
N GLN A 103 -1.99 12.50 48.41
CA GLN A 103 -2.67 11.32 47.88
C GLN A 103 -1.63 10.28 47.48
N GLY A 104 -1.50 9.26 48.34
CA GLY A 104 -0.46 8.26 48.21
C GLY A 104 -0.45 7.43 46.91
N SER A 105 0.74 6.98 46.56
CA SER A 105 1.12 5.81 45.73
C SER A 105 0.40 5.48 44.41
N ALA A 106 -0.91 5.53 44.35
CA ALA A 106 -1.67 5.12 43.15
C ALA A 106 -1.57 6.09 41.95
N ASN A 107 -1.41 7.41 42.22
CA ASN A 107 -1.36 8.41 41.13
C ASN A 107 0.03 8.57 40.53
N ALA A 108 1.12 8.31 41.29
CA ALA A 108 2.48 8.34 40.75
C ALA A 108 2.74 7.18 39.79
N THR A 109 2.20 6.00 40.09
CA THR A 109 2.24 4.82 39.21
C THR A 109 1.48 5.07 37.91
N LYS A 110 0.32 5.73 38.00
CA LYS A 110 -0.50 6.05 36.84
C LYS A 110 0.15 7.09 35.89
N LEU A 111 0.82 8.10 36.44
CA LEU A 111 1.57 9.12 35.67
C LEU A 111 2.84 8.56 35.03
N ALA A 112 3.54 7.67 35.71
CA ALA A 112 4.71 6.96 35.18
C ALA A 112 4.29 6.00 34.05
N ASP A 113 3.16 5.31 34.21
CA ASP A 113 2.55 4.45 33.20
C ASP A 113 2.10 5.25 31.98
N ASP A 114 1.47 6.40 32.16
CA ASP A 114 1.03 7.25 31.03
C ASP A 114 2.21 7.86 30.27
N CYS A 115 3.30 8.20 30.96
CA CYS A 115 4.53 8.66 30.31
C CYS A 115 5.22 7.51 29.54
N ALA A 116 5.31 6.33 30.12
CA ALA A 116 5.84 5.13 29.47
C ALA A 116 4.97 4.73 28.26
N LYS A 117 3.66 4.81 28.38
CA LYS A 117 2.69 4.60 27.30
C LYS A 117 2.92 5.60 26.16
N THR A 118 3.07 6.88 26.46
CA THR A 118 3.31 7.92 25.45
C THR A 118 4.64 7.70 24.71
N LYS A 119 5.71 7.27 25.41
CA LYS A 119 7.00 6.91 24.80
C LYS A 119 6.87 5.70 23.86
N ARG A 120 6.20 4.63 24.31
CA ARG A 120 5.97 3.42 23.49
C ARG A 120 5.18 3.72 22.23
N ARG A 121 4.15 4.56 22.33
CA ARG A 121 3.34 5.01 21.18
C ARG A 121 4.18 5.80 20.18
N LYS A 122 4.94 6.81 20.64
CA LYS A 122 5.84 7.60 19.77
C LYS A 122 6.89 6.73 19.11
N TYR A 123 7.35 5.70 19.79
CA TYR A 123 8.31 4.75 19.26
C TYR A 123 7.72 3.89 18.12
N PHE A 124 6.50 3.36 18.30
CA PHE A 124 5.79 2.59 17.27
C PHE A 124 5.47 3.44 16.04
N GLU A 125 4.99 4.66 16.26
CA GLU A 125 4.70 5.64 15.20
C GLU A 125 5.97 6.08 14.46
N GLY A 126 7.05 6.34 15.19
CA GLY A 126 8.36 6.64 14.63
C GLY A 126 8.90 5.52 13.75
N ALA A 127 8.77 4.27 14.20
CA ALA A 127 9.15 3.11 13.40
C ALA A 127 8.35 3.00 12.09
N TYR A 128 7.05 3.34 12.10
CA TYR A 128 6.26 3.38 10.87
C TYR A 128 6.73 4.47 9.92
N HIS A 129 7.04 5.67 10.42
CA HIS A 129 7.59 6.74 9.59
C HIS A 129 8.95 6.37 9.00
N ASP A 130 9.82 5.77 9.79
CA ASP A 130 11.11 5.26 9.33
C ASP A 130 10.95 4.16 8.27
N PHE A 131 9.98 3.27 8.44
CA PHE A 131 9.64 2.26 7.43
C PHE A 131 9.22 2.92 6.11
N MET A 132 8.33 3.91 6.16
CA MET A 132 7.84 4.60 4.96
C MET A 132 8.96 5.35 4.24
N HIS A 133 9.91 5.93 4.98
CA HIS A 133 11.06 6.61 4.40
C HIS A 133 12.13 5.62 3.93
N ARG A 134 12.73 4.84 4.86
CA ARG A 134 13.87 3.99 4.54
C ARG A 134 13.54 2.89 3.54
N GLU A 135 12.46 2.15 3.77
CA GLU A 135 12.05 1.07 2.85
C GLU A 135 11.42 1.63 1.57
N GLY A 136 10.61 2.69 1.70
CA GLY A 136 9.92 3.29 0.57
C GLY A 136 10.86 4.00 -0.39
N ASP A 137 11.84 4.75 0.11
CA ASP A 137 12.79 5.50 -0.72
C ASP A 137 13.82 4.55 -1.34
N SER A 138 14.41 3.63 -0.55
CA SER A 138 15.40 2.67 -1.05
C SER A 138 14.84 1.74 -2.14
N LYS A 139 13.54 1.42 -2.10
CA LYS A 139 12.86 0.58 -3.11
C LYS A 139 12.12 1.39 -4.16
N GLY A 140 12.22 2.71 -4.16
CA GLY A 140 11.57 3.58 -5.13
C GLY A 140 10.04 3.38 -5.18
N TRP A 141 9.36 3.30 -4.02
CA TRP A 141 7.91 3.06 -4.03
C TRP A 141 7.15 4.14 -4.76
N SER A 142 6.30 3.70 -5.69
CA SER A 142 5.33 4.59 -6.34
C SER A 142 4.35 5.19 -5.32
N LYS A 143 3.72 6.33 -5.67
CA LYS A 143 2.64 6.94 -4.89
C LYS A 143 1.57 5.90 -4.48
N SER A 144 1.11 5.11 -5.44
CA SER A 144 0.12 4.04 -5.20
C SER A 144 0.61 2.95 -4.23
N SER A 145 1.92 2.65 -4.19
CA SER A 145 2.48 1.71 -3.21
C SER A 145 2.49 2.31 -1.81
N ARG A 146 2.82 3.59 -1.67
CA ARG A 146 2.78 4.30 -0.38
C ARG A 146 1.35 4.41 0.15
N GLU A 147 0.37 4.72 -0.70
CA GLU A 147 -1.05 4.80 -0.34
C GLU A 147 -1.59 3.51 0.30
N LYS A 148 -1.11 2.33 -0.13
CA LYS A 148 -1.51 1.05 0.47
C LYS A 148 -1.06 0.92 1.93
N TYR A 149 0.16 1.33 2.25
CA TYR A 149 0.65 1.34 3.63
C TYR A 149 -0.01 2.44 4.46
N THR A 150 -0.28 3.60 3.87
CA THR A 150 -1.07 4.66 4.52
C THR A 150 -2.47 4.17 4.85
N SER A 151 -3.13 3.43 3.94
CA SER A 151 -4.43 2.80 4.21
C SER A 151 -4.36 1.82 5.39
N MET A 152 -3.35 0.95 5.43
CA MET A 152 -3.12 0.05 6.56
C MET A 152 -2.93 0.84 7.86
N TRP A 153 -2.10 1.86 7.86
CA TRP A 153 -1.85 2.71 9.01
C TRP A 153 -3.11 3.41 9.52
N ASN A 154 -3.95 3.90 8.60
CA ASN A 154 -5.23 4.52 8.94
C ASN A 154 -6.17 3.55 9.66
N HIS A 155 -6.23 2.27 9.24
CA HIS A 155 -7.01 1.25 9.95
C HIS A 155 -6.44 0.97 11.34
N VAL A 156 -5.11 0.87 11.48
CA VAL A 156 -4.46 0.70 12.78
C VAL A 156 -4.80 1.87 13.72
N ARG A 157 -4.72 3.10 13.22
CA ARG A 157 -5.08 4.31 13.99
C ARG A 157 -6.58 4.41 14.31
N LYS A 158 -7.43 3.89 13.42
CA LYS A 158 -8.87 3.85 13.67
C LYS A 158 -9.21 2.86 14.78
N MET A 159 -8.58 1.69 14.79
CA MET A 159 -8.72 0.72 15.87
C MET A 159 -8.24 1.29 17.21
N GLU A 160 -7.10 1.99 17.24
CA GLU A 160 -6.61 2.66 18.45
C GLU A 160 -7.65 3.63 19.03
N ARG A 161 -8.27 4.45 18.18
CA ARG A 161 -9.31 5.39 18.60
C ARG A 161 -10.57 4.69 19.14
N MET A 162 -10.99 3.59 18.52
CA MET A 162 -12.15 2.83 18.98
C MET A 162 -11.92 2.16 20.34
N LYS A 163 -10.70 1.74 20.64
CA LYS A 163 -10.36 1.14 21.95
C LYS A 163 -10.29 2.18 23.08
N GLY A 164 -10.30 3.48 22.77
CA GLY A 164 -10.38 4.56 23.73
C GLY A 164 -9.09 4.87 24.48
N ASN A 165 -9.18 5.79 25.45
CA ASN A 165 -8.02 6.41 26.11
C ASN A 165 -7.15 5.47 26.95
N GLY A 166 -7.62 4.26 27.27
CA GLY A 166 -6.84 3.24 28.00
C GLY A 166 -5.97 2.35 27.11
N PHE A 167 -6.21 2.36 25.81
CA PHE A 167 -5.48 1.52 24.87
C PHE A 167 -4.19 2.19 24.38
N LEU A 168 -3.12 1.42 24.35
CA LEU A 168 -1.82 1.85 23.85
C LEU A 168 -1.43 1.07 22.60
N LEU A 169 -1.33 1.75 21.50
CA LEU A 169 -0.75 1.21 20.27
C LEU A 169 0.78 1.09 20.41
N SER A 170 1.25 -0.14 20.44
CA SER A 170 2.68 -0.48 20.56
C SER A 170 2.97 -1.79 19.83
N PHE A 171 4.25 -2.15 19.66
CA PHE A 171 4.60 -3.48 19.12
C PHE A 171 4.07 -4.63 19.99
N ASP A 172 4.06 -4.47 21.32
CA ASP A 172 3.55 -5.50 22.25
C ASP A 172 2.08 -5.86 22.02
N PHE A 173 1.30 -4.93 21.48
CA PHE A 173 -0.07 -5.23 21.09
C PHE A 173 -0.13 -6.27 19.96
N PHE A 174 0.79 -6.25 19.00
CA PHE A 174 0.76 -7.12 17.81
C PHE A 174 1.35 -8.52 18.06
N ARG A 175 1.18 -9.04 19.29
CA ARG A 175 1.26 -10.48 19.55
C ARG A 175 0.04 -11.19 18.94
N GLU A 176 0.00 -12.52 19.00
CA GLU A 176 -1.06 -13.35 18.40
C GLU A 176 -2.47 -12.83 18.70
N LYS A 177 -2.78 -12.56 19.98
CA LYS A 177 -4.08 -12.03 20.41
C LYS A 177 -4.40 -10.67 19.75
N GLY A 178 -3.47 -9.73 19.72
CA GLY A 178 -3.69 -8.41 19.12
C GLY A 178 -3.77 -8.46 17.60
N LEU A 179 -3.05 -9.39 16.95
CA LEU A 179 -3.18 -9.64 15.51
C LEU A 179 -4.57 -10.21 15.19
N ALA A 180 -5.10 -11.09 16.04
CA ALA A 180 -6.46 -11.63 15.92
C ALA A 180 -7.50 -10.51 16.12
N GLU A 181 -7.33 -9.64 17.12
CA GLU A 181 -8.21 -8.50 17.35
C GLU A 181 -8.19 -7.53 16.13
N TYR A 182 -7.03 -7.26 15.56
CA TYR A 182 -6.93 -6.43 14.37
C TYR A 182 -7.61 -7.08 13.15
N PHE A 183 -7.49 -8.38 13.01
CA PHE A 183 -8.19 -9.16 11.98
C PHE A 183 -9.71 -9.03 12.10
N HIS A 184 -10.26 -9.25 13.30
CA HIS A 184 -11.70 -9.08 13.58
C HIS A 184 -12.17 -7.65 13.38
N PHE A 185 -11.39 -6.65 13.83
CA PHE A 185 -11.68 -5.24 13.60
C PHE A 185 -11.83 -4.92 12.10
N LEU A 186 -10.92 -5.41 11.26
CA LEU A 186 -11.01 -5.17 9.81
C LEU A 186 -12.24 -5.82 9.17
N GLY A 187 -12.60 -7.03 9.61
CA GLY A 187 -13.73 -7.79 9.07
C GLY A 187 -15.08 -7.30 9.58
N GLU A 188 -15.22 -7.10 10.88
CA GLU A 188 -16.48 -6.85 11.57
C GLU A 188 -16.75 -5.34 11.72
N SER A 189 -15.83 -4.59 12.33
CA SER A 189 -16.04 -3.16 12.61
C SER A 189 -15.90 -2.30 11.35
N GLU A 190 -14.95 -2.62 10.47
CA GLU A 190 -14.74 -1.90 9.20
C GLU A 190 -15.56 -2.50 8.06
N GLY A 191 -16.15 -3.68 8.21
CA GLY A 191 -16.96 -4.35 7.20
C GLY A 191 -16.22 -4.66 5.90
N LEU A 192 -14.90 -4.84 5.95
CA LEU A 192 -14.09 -5.04 4.75
C LEU A 192 -14.28 -6.44 4.16
N LYS A 193 -14.26 -6.52 2.82
CA LYS A 193 -14.20 -7.81 2.13
C LYS A 193 -12.95 -8.59 2.53
N ASN A 194 -13.08 -9.90 2.70
CA ASN A 194 -11.99 -10.79 3.10
C ASN A 194 -10.72 -10.63 2.23
N SER A 195 -10.89 -10.39 0.92
CA SER A 195 -9.77 -10.11 0.02
C SER A 195 -9.03 -8.80 0.36
N THR A 196 -9.72 -7.82 0.96
CA THR A 196 -9.13 -6.57 1.43
C THR A 196 -8.49 -6.77 2.80
N VAL A 197 -9.17 -7.46 3.73
CA VAL A 197 -8.63 -7.85 5.05
C VAL A 197 -7.28 -8.56 4.88
N LYS A 198 -7.21 -9.57 3.99
CA LYS A 198 -5.97 -10.28 3.70
C LYS A 198 -4.84 -9.34 3.28
N LYS A 199 -5.12 -8.39 2.38
CA LYS A 199 -4.13 -7.41 1.93
C LYS A 199 -3.67 -6.47 3.04
N GLN A 200 -4.59 -5.99 3.89
CA GLN A 200 -4.25 -5.13 5.03
C GLN A 200 -3.35 -5.87 6.04
N LEU A 201 -3.66 -7.13 6.34
CA LEU A 201 -2.81 -7.99 7.17
C LEU A 201 -1.42 -8.20 6.56
N GLU A 202 -1.32 -8.42 5.24
CA GLU A 202 -0.05 -8.58 4.55
C GLU A 202 0.80 -7.30 4.63
N PHE A 203 0.19 -6.11 4.52
CA PHE A 203 0.89 -4.83 4.67
C PHE A 203 1.38 -4.63 6.11
N LEU A 204 0.54 -4.91 7.11
CA LEU A 204 0.93 -4.87 8.51
C LEU A 204 2.08 -5.84 8.79
N ARG A 205 1.97 -7.10 8.35
CA ARG A 205 3.04 -8.10 8.51
C ARG A 205 4.36 -7.66 7.88
N ARG A 206 4.31 -7.00 6.72
CA ARG A 206 5.50 -6.50 6.07
C ARG A 206 6.15 -5.38 6.88
N PHE A 207 5.37 -4.48 7.45
CA PHE A 207 5.86 -3.46 8.37
C PHE A 207 6.47 -4.08 9.64
N LEU A 208 5.77 -4.99 10.30
CA LEU A 208 6.27 -5.68 11.51
C LEU A 208 7.57 -6.46 11.23
N ARG A 209 7.64 -7.16 10.10
CA ARG A 209 8.86 -7.87 9.67
C ARG A 209 10.04 -6.92 9.44
N TRP A 210 9.79 -5.78 8.84
CA TRP A 210 10.80 -4.75 8.65
C TRP A 210 11.26 -4.19 10.00
N ALA A 211 10.36 -3.84 10.87
CA ALA A 211 10.64 -3.34 12.21
C ALA A 211 11.41 -4.37 13.07
N PHE A 212 11.05 -5.64 12.99
CA PHE A 212 11.80 -6.74 13.61
C PHE A 212 13.24 -6.82 13.10
N LYS A 213 13.42 -6.79 11.77
CA LYS A 213 14.75 -6.81 11.13
C LYS A 213 15.61 -5.64 11.57
N HIS A 214 15.02 -4.47 11.79
CA HIS A 214 15.70 -3.25 12.20
C HIS A 214 15.74 -3.06 13.73
N LYS A 215 15.46 -4.13 14.50
CA LYS A 215 15.54 -4.18 15.97
C LYS A 215 14.65 -3.17 16.71
N TYR A 216 13.52 -2.76 16.11
CA TYR A 216 12.50 -1.99 16.81
C TYR A 216 11.71 -2.82 17.81
N HIS A 217 11.62 -4.12 17.63
CA HIS A 217 11.01 -5.08 18.56
C HIS A 217 11.58 -6.49 18.37
N THR A 218 11.26 -7.37 19.31
CA THR A 218 11.68 -8.79 19.31
C THR A 218 10.52 -9.77 19.11
N ILE A 219 9.30 -9.26 18.97
CA ILE A 219 8.07 -10.07 18.81
C ILE A 219 8.05 -10.65 17.40
N ASP A 220 7.79 -11.93 17.27
CA ASP A 220 7.78 -12.64 15.98
C ASP A 220 6.47 -13.38 15.66
N ASP A 221 5.46 -13.26 16.49
CA ASP A 221 4.12 -13.85 16.35
C ASP A 221 3.53 -13.58 14.96
N PHE A 222 3.80 -12.43 14.35
CA PHE A 222 3.35 -12.09 13.00
C PHE A 222 3.85 -13.06 11.93
N LYS A 223 4.89 -13.85 12.18
CA LYS A 223 5.40 -14.88 11.25
C LYS A 223 4.45 -16.08 11.17
N TYR A 224 3.86 -16.45 12.28
CA TYR A 224 3.06 -17.64 12.45
C TYR A 224 1.55 -17.38 12.40
N PHE A 225 1.11 -16.16 12.68
CA PHE A 225 -0.29 -15.79 12.64
C PHE A 225 -0.84 -15.97 11.21
N SER A 226 -1.67 -16.96 10.99
CA SER A 226 -2.24 -17.33 9.69
C SER A 226 -3.73 -17.63 9.79
N PRO A 227 -4.59 -16.59 9.91
CA PRO A 227 -6.02 -16.79 9.99
C PRO A 227 -6.56 -17.42 8.70
N CYS A 228 -7.53 -18.29 8.85
CA CYS A 228 -8.25 -18.87 7.72
C CYS A 228 -9.16 -17.80 7.11
N ILE A 229 -8.85 -17.36 5.88
CA ILE A 229 -9.60 -16.31 5.19
C ILE A 229 -10.22 -16.91 3.92
N ARG A 230 -11.53 -17.08 3.92
CA ARG A 230 -12.26 -17.52 2.73
C ARG A 230 -12.29 -16.39 1.70
N ILE A 231 -11.81 -16.67 0.48
CA ILE A 231 -11.81 -15.72 -0.64
C ILE A 231 -12.49 -16.39 -1.83
N ALA A 232 -13.49 -15.73 -2.39
CA ALA A 232 -14.16 -16.20 -3.59
C ALA A 232 -13.24 -16.09 -4.80
N LYS A 233 -13.25 -17.13 -5.62
CA LYS A 233 -12.63 -17.13 -6.95
C LYS A 233 -13.72 -16.77 -7.96
N ASN A 234 -13.85 -15.48 -8.29
CA ASN A 234 -14.73 -15.04 -9.35
C ASN A 234 -14.01 -15.14 -10.69
N GLU A 235 -14.75 -15.42 -11.74
CA GLU A 235 -14.24 -15.35 -13.10
C GLU A 235 -13.80 -13.93 -13.45
N PRO A 236 -12.77 -13.79 -14.29
CA PRO A 236 -12.32 -12.48 -14.74
C PRO A 236 -13.36 -11.85 -15.66
N ILE A 237 -13.80 -10.65 -15.32
CA ILE A 237 -14.72 -9.89 -16.17
C ILE A 237 -13.99 -9.50 -17.46
N CYS A 238 -14.41 -10.09 -18.59
CA CYS A 238 -13.91 -9.86 -19.93
C CYS A 238 -15.09 -9.89 -20.92
N LEU A 239 -14.88 -9.40 -22.13
CA LEU A 239 -15.88 -9.53 -23.21
C LEU A 239 -15.77 -10.92 -23.83
N THR A 240 -16.92 -11.49 -24.19
CA THR A 240 -17.00 -12.62 -25.11
C THR A 240 -16.69 -12.15 -26.53
N GLU A 241 -16.44 -13.06 -27.43
CA GLU A 241 -16.23 -12.74 -28.85
C GLU A 241 -17.42 -11.98 -29.43
N LYS A 242 -18.66 -12.45 -29.17
CA LYS A 242 -19.89 -11.79 -29.57
C LYS A 242 -20.01 -10.36 -29.06
N GLU A 243 -19.72 -10.14 -27.78
CA GLU A 243 -19.74 -8.80 -27.16
C GLU A 243 -18.64 -7.89 -27.72
N LEU A 244 -17.46 -8.44 -28.03
CA LEU A 244 -16.38 -7.69 -28.66
C LEU A 244 -16.81 -7.22 -30.07
N HIS A 245 -17.38 -8.11 -30.87
CA HIS A 245 -17.93 -7.78 -32.19
C HIS A 245 -19.07 -6.75 -32.09
N GLN A 246 -19.96 -6.90 -31.12
CA GLN A 246 -21.04 -5.95 -30.87
C GLN A 246 -20.51 -4.55 -30.57
N LEU A 247 -19.51 -4.46 -29.68
CA LEU A 247 -18.84 -3.19 -29.36
C LEU A 247 -18.10 -2.61 -30.56
N GLN A 248 -17.45 -3.45 -31.35
CA GLN A 248 -16.71 -3.08 -32.55
C GLN A 248 -17.62 -2.40 -33.61
N HIS A 249 -18.84 -2.94 -33.82
CA HIS A 249 -19.79 -2.41 -34.79
C HIS A 249 -20.75 -1.36 -34.23
N PHE A 250 -20.75 -1.16 -32.87
CA PHE A 250 -21.61 -0.17 -32.24
C PHE A 250 -21.31 1.23 -32.77
N ARG A 251 -22.31 1.95 -33.24
CA ARG A 251 -22.21 3.35 -33.66
C ARG A 251 -22.43 4.25 -32.45
N VAL A 252 -21.40 4.95 -32.06
CA VAL A 252 -21.46 5.89 -30.93
C VAL A 252 -22.35 7.08 -31.34
N PRO A 253 -23.32 7.49 -30.50
CA PRO A 253 -24.14 8.68 -30.76
C PRO A 253 -23.29 9.95 -30.91
N VAL A 254 -23.65 10.80 -31.86
CA VAL A 254 -22.93 12.04 -32.20
C VAL A 254 -22.89 12.99 -30.99
N GLU A 255 -23.92 12.98 -30.16
CA GLU A 255 -24.08 13.79 -28.97
C GLU A 255 -23.08 13.41 -27.85
N LYS A 256 -22.41 12.28 -27.99
CA LYS A 256 -21.45 11.77 -27.02
C LYS A 256 -20.04 11.57 -27.60
N PRO A 257 -19.40 12.61 -28.13
CA PRO A 257 -18.14 12.47 -28.86
C PRO A 257 -16.98 11.90 -28.03
N SER A 258 -17.01 12.07 -26.71
CA SER A 258 -16.00 11.49 -25.81
C SER A 258 -15.99 9.96 -25.83
N LEU A 259 -17.12 9.30 -26.15
CA LEU A 259 -17.22 7.85 -26.19
C LEU A 259 -16.54 7.24 -27.42
N PHE A 260 -16.34 7.97 -28.50
CA PHE A 260 -15.55 7.50 -29.65
C PHE A 260 -14.12 7.16 -29.25
N ARG A 261 -13.47 8.08 -28.54
CA ARG A 261 -12.11 7.85 -28.03
C ARG A 261 -12.05 6.71 -27.03
N VAL A 262 -13.02 6.64 -26.13
CA VAL A 262 -13.12 5.56 -25.13
C VAL A 262 -13.26 4.20 -25.82
N LYS A 263 -14.09 4.11 -26.85
CA LYS A 263 -14.28 2.92 -27.68
C LYS A 263 -12.96 2.49 -28.33
N ASP A 264 -12.30 3.39 -29.03
CA ASP A 264 -11.05 3.09 -29.73
C ASP A 264 -9.95 2.66 -28.77
N ILE A 265 -9.75 3.38 -27.65
CA ILE A 265 -8.75 3.02 -26.63
C ILE A 265 -9.04 1.65 -25.99
N PHE A 266 -10.31 1.36 -25.71
CA PHE A 266 -10.67 0.09 -25.10
C PHE A 266 -10.54 -1.09 -26.08
N LEU A 267 -10.99 -0.92 -27.33
CA LEU A 267 -10.78 -1.91 -28.39
C LEU A 267 -9.28 -2.14 -28.66
N PHE A 268 -8.48 -1.08 -28.62
CA PHE A 268 -7.03 -1.20 -28.75
C PHE A 268 -6.42 -2.05 -27.62
N ALA A 269 -6.92 -1.89 -26.38
CA ALA A 269 -6.54 -2.76 -25.26
C ALA A 269 -6.98 -4.21 -25.48
N CYS A 270 -8.15 -4.44 -26.09
CA CYS A 270 -8.64 -5.78 -26.46
C CYS A 270 -7.80 -6.44 -27.57
N TYR A 271 -7.23 -5.66 -28.48
CA TYR A 271 -6.44 -6.17 -29.60
C TYR A 271 -4.95 -6.35 -29.29
N THR A 272 -4.43 -5.66 -28.31
CA THR A 272 -2.98 -5.64 -27.99
C THR A 272 -2.65 -6.27 -26.63
N GLY A 273 -3.64 -6.37 -25.75
CA GLY A 273 -3.43 -6.80 -24.37
C GLY A 273 -2.65 -5.80 -23.51
N LEU A 274 -2.39 -4.59 -23.98
CA LEU A 274 -1.71 -3.54 -23.21
C LEU A 274 -2.53 -3.11 -21.98
N ARG A 275 -1.85 -2.71 -20.92
CA ARG A 275 -2.51 -2.04 -19.78
C ARG A 275 -2.90 -0.62 -20.17
N TYR A 276 -3.95 -0.09 -19.55
CA TYR A 276 -4.37 1.29 -19.81
C TYR A 276 -3.23 2.31 -19.58
N SER A 277 -2.43 2.13 -18.54
CA SER A 277 -1.25 2.96 -18.30
C SER A 277 -0.21 2.90 -19.42
N ASP A 278 -0.07 1.74 -20.06
CA ASP A 278 0.88 1.55 -21.15
C ASP A 278 0.37 2.21 -22.45
N ILE A 279 -0.96 2.13 -22.69
CA ILE A 279 -1.63 2.83 -23.80
C ILE A 279 -1.55 4.35 -23.59
N GLN A 280 -1.79 4.84 -22.37
CA GLN A 280 -1.71 6.26 -22.03
C GLN A 280 -0.33 6.86 -22.29
N ASN A 281 0.72 6.06 -22.11
CA ASN A 281 2.10 6.48 -22.32
C ASN A 281 2.69 5.99 -23.66
N LEU A 282 1.87 5.42 -24.54
CA LEU A 282 2.32 4.93 -25.85
C LEU A 282 2.68 6.10 -26.74
N ARG A 283 3.92 6.11 -27.21
CA ARG A 283 4.48 7.16 -28.07
C ARG A 283 4.63 6.71 -29.50
N TYR A 284 4.73 7.65 -30.43
CA TYR A 284 4.99 7.36 -31.84
C TYR A 284 6.28 6.55 -32.01
N ALA A 285 7.34 6.84 -31.28
CA ALA A 285 8.59 6.08 -31.29
C ALA A 285 8.46 4.61 -30.85
N ASN A 286 7.35 4.26 -30.18
CA ASN A 286 7.08 2.88 -29.76
C ASN A 286 6.45 2.03 -30.87
N VAL A 287 6.01 2.63 -31.98
CA VAL A 287 5.37 1.95 -33.09
C VAL A 287 6.36 1.85 -34.24
N THR A 288 6.67 0.61 -34.61
CA THR A 288 7.48 0.28 -35.78
C THR A 288 6.61 -0.49 -36.79
N ASP A 289 7.11 -0.72 -37.98
CA ASP A 289 6.38 -1.50 -39.00
C ASP A 289 5.95 -2.87 -38.45
N GLY A 290 4.67 -2.98 -38.22
CA GLY A 290 4.03 -4.20 -37.76
C GLY A 290 4.08 -4.52 -36.27
N HIS A 291 4.76 -3.72 -35.44
CA HIS A 291 4.92 -4.03 -34.01
C HIS A 291 4.80 -2.79 -33.11
N ILE A 292 4.39 -3.03 -31.87
CA ILE A 292 4.54 -2.08 -30.77
C ILE A 292 5.63 -2.58 -29.83
N ALA A 293 6.59 -1.72 -29.50
CA ALA A 293 7.64 -2.00 -28.52
C ALA A 293 7.47 -1.08 -27.32
N VAL A 294 7.09 -1.63 -26.16
CA VAL A 294 6.92 -0.86 -24.90
C VAL A 294 7.66 -1.50 -23.75
N THR A 295 8.18 -0.67 -22.87
CA THR A 295 8.75 -1.11 -21.59
C THR A 295 7.82 -0.68 -20.47
N PRO A 296 6.92 -1.58 -19.97
CA PRO A 296 5.98 -1.23 -18.91
C PRO A 296 6.71 -0.84 -17.64
N ARG A 297 6.33 0.27 -17.02
CA ARG A 297 6.92 0.75 -15.75
C ARG A 297 6.89 -0.29 -14.63
N LYS A 298 5.90 -1.20 -14.65
CA LYS A 298 5.70 -2.19 -13.59
C LYS A 298 6.65 -3.40 -13.70
N THR A 299 7.06 -3.78 -14.90
CA THR A 299 7.86 -4.99 -15.13
C THR A 299 9.28 -4.70 -15.59
N GLY A 300 9.52 -3.54 -16.21
CA GLY A 300 10.84 -3.12 -16.69
C GLY A 300 11.37 -3.89 -17.90
N GLU A 301 10.65 -4.91 -18.39
CA GLU A 301 11.04 -5.73 -19.53
C GLU A 301 10.36 -5.22 -20.80
N CYS A 302 11.10 -5.05 -21.89
CA CYS A 302 10.56 -4.65 -23.18
C CYS A 302 9.64 -5.74 -23.72
N ILE A 303 8.40 -5.36 -24.07
CA ILE A 303 7.41 -6.23 -24.72
C ILE A 303 7.26 -5.80 -26.17
N ARG A 304 7.35 -6.76 -27.08
CA ARG A 304 7.03 -6.56 -28.50
C ARG A 304 5.71 -7.22 -28.82
N ILE A 305 4.76 -6.46 -29.34
CA ILE A 305 3.40 -6.92 -29.66
C ILE A 305 3.19 -6.74 -31.15
N PRO A 306 2.99 -7.81 -31.93
CA PRO A 306 2.59 -7.70 -33.34
C PRO A 306 1.25 -6.99 -33.48
N LEU A 307 1.14 -6.13 -34.45
CA LEU A 307 -0.11 -5.42 -34.73
C LEU A 307 -1.02 -6.30 -35.61
N ASN A 308 -2.24 -6.54 -35.14
CA ASN A 308 -3.32 -7.12 -35.95
C ASN A 308 -4.07 -6.03 -36.71
N ASN A 309 -4.95 -6.43 -37.61
CA ASN A 309 -5.74 -5.52 -38.47
C ASN A 309 -6.54 -4.49 -37.65
N GLY A 310 -7.16 -4.91 -36.54
CA GLY A 310 -7.93 -4.02 -35.67
C GLY A 310 -7.06 -2.94 -34.98
N SER A 311 -5.93 -3.34 -34.44
CA SER A 311 -5.00 -2.39 -33.80
C SER A 311 -4.35 -1.44 -34.82
N ARG A 312 -4.03 -1.93 -36.04
CA ARG A 312 -3.53 -1.07 -37.14
C ARG A 312 -4.58 -0.05 -37.58
N ALA A 313 -5.85 -0.45 -37.74
CA ALA A 313 -6.93 0.44 -38.13
C ALA A 313 -7.16 1.55 -37.08
N ILE A 314 -7.06 1.21 -35.77
CA ILE A 314 -7.18 2.22 -34.71
C ILE A 314 -5.96 3.15 -34.75
N LEU A 315 -4.74 2.62 -34.79
CA LEU A 315 -3.54 3.46 -34.85
C LEU A 315 -3.60 4.45 -36.01
N LYS A 316 -4.02 4.00 -37.20
CA LYS A 316 -4.14 4.87 -38.39
C LYS A 316 -5.01 6.10 -38.13
N LYS A 317 -6.05 6.02 -37.28
CA LYS A 317 -6.90 7.17 -36.90
C LYS A 317 -6.19 8.22 -36.07
N TYR A 318 -5.15 7.81 -35.32
CA TYR A 318 -4.45 8.66 -34.35
C TYR A 318 -3.03 9.00 -34.78
N MET A 319 -2.53 8.38 -35.87
CA MET A 319 -1.22 8.74 -36.42
C MET A 319 -1.31 10.09 -37.14
N CYS A 320 -0.46 11.01 -36.75
CA CYS A 320 -0.32 12.34 -37.34
C CYS A 320 1.07 12.47 -37.97
N PRO A 321 1.18 12.91 -39.25
CA PRO A 321 2.48 13.06 -39.91
C PRO A 321 3.41 14.06 -39.24
N ASP A 322 2.86 15.11 -38.60
CA ASP A 322 3.62 16.19 -38.00
C ASP A 322 4.01 15.93 -36.53
N CYS A 323 3.58 14.78 -35.96
CA CYS A 323 3.87 14.44 -34.58
C CYS A 323 5.30 13.90 -34.41
N LYS A 324 5.97 14.32 -33.33
CA LYS A 324 7.32 13.87 -32.99
C LYS A 324 7.27 12.48 -32.33
N GLY A 325 8.34 11.72 -32.47
CA GLY A 325 8.45 10.39 -31.83
C GLY A 325 8.24 10.39 -30.32
N ALA A 326 8.46 11.52 -29.65
CA ALA A 326 8.24 11.68 -28.20
C ALA A 326 6.77 11.91 -27.81
N ASP A 327 5.90 12.26 -28.75
CA ASP A 327 4.50 12.55 -28.47
C ASP A 327 3.71 11.28 -28.20
N THR A 328 2.65 11.38 -27.38
CA THR A 328 1.75 10.27 -27.10
C THR A 328 0.70 10.13 -28.21
N ILE A 329 0.40 8.90 -28.60
CA ILE A 329 -0.54 8.61 -29.69
C ILE A 329 -2.00 8.87 -29.27
N PHE A 330 -2.37 8.41 -28.07
CA PHE A 330 -3.77 8.46 -27.63
C PHE A 330 -4.03 9.59 -26.64
N PRO A 331 -5.03 10.46 -26.88
CA PRO A 331 -5.49 11.44 -25.92
C PRO A 331 -6.33 10.77 -24.81
N CYS A 332 -5.67 10.02 -23.93
CA CYS A 332 -6.32 9.23 -22.90
C CYS A 332 -6.91 10.09 -21.79
N PRO A 333 -8.19 9.94 -21.42
CA PRO A 333 -8.76 10.61 -20.26
C PRO A 333 -8.18 10.06 -18.94
N VAL A 334 -8.44 10.75 -17.83
CA VAL A 334 -8.10 10.23 -16.49
C VAL A 334 -8.83 8.91 -16.26
N LEU A 335 -8.18 7.94 -15.59
CA LEU A 335 -8.66 6.57 -15.42
C LEU A 335 -10.10 6.48 -14.90
N GLN A 336 -10.47 7.33 -13.93
CA GLN A 336 -11.84 7.36 -13.38
C GLN A 336 -12.86 7.72 -14.45
N LYS A 337 -12.58 8.77 -15.24
CA LYS A 337 -13.45 9.21 -16.35
C LYS A 337 -13.50 8.16 -17.45
N MET A 338 -12.37 7.53 -17.78
CA MET A 338 -12.30 6.43 -18.73
C MET A 338 -13.21 5.26 -18.30
N ASN A 339 -13.13 4.82 -17.04
CA ASN A 339 -13.97 3.74 -16.54
C ASN A 339 -15.46 4.11 -16.51
N SER A 340 -15.81 5.34 -16.13
CA SER A 340 -17.20 5.81 -16.14
C SER A 340 -17.78 5.82 -17.55
N HIS A 341 -17.04 6.39 -18.51
CA HIS A 341 -17.46 6.43 -19.92
C HIS A 341 -17.52 5.03 -20.54
N LEU A 342 -16.61 4.12 -20.16
CA LEU A 342 -16.61 2.74 -20.63
C LEU A 342 -17.87 1.99 -20.19
N LYS A 343 -18.32 2.16 -18.94
CA LYS A 343 -19.60 1.59 -18.48
C LYS A 343 -20.78 2.11 -19.26
N THR A 344 -20.83 3.42 -19.52
CA THR A 344 -21.86 4.05 -20.35
C THR A 344 -21.82 3.51 -21.78
N LEU A 345 -20.63 3.39 -22.36
CA LEU A 345 -20.44 2.85 -23.72
C LEU A 345 -20.96 1.40 -23.83
N CYS A 346 -20.55 0.53 -22.88
CA CYS A 346 -20.97 -0.87 -22.88
C CYS A 346 -22.48 -1.01 -22.69
N ARG A 347 -23.10 -0.18 -21.84
CA ARG A 347 -24.56 -0.16 -21.65
C ARG A 347 -25.27 0.25 -22.94
N LEU A 348 -24.81 1.30 -23.62
CA LEU A 348 -25.37 1.75 -24.89
C LEU A 348 -25.16 0.73 -26.02
N ALA A 349 -24.05 0.01 -25.99
CA ALA A 349 -23.76 -1.06 -26.93
C ALA A 349 -24.54 -2.35 -26.63
N GLY A 350 -25.39 -2.41 -25.60
CA GLY A 350 -26.19 -3.57 -25.24
C GLY A 350 -25.40 -4.71 -24.57
N ILE A 351 -24.21 -4.42 -24.03
CA ILE A 351 -23.42 -5.40 -23.25
C ILE A 351 -23.92 -5.41 -21.81
N THR A 352 -25.08 -6.02 -21.61
CA THR A 352 -25.83 -6.01 -20.35
C THR A 352 -26.00 -7.39 -19.72
N SER A 353 -25.27 -8.40 -20.22
CA SER A 353 -25.30 -9.75 -19.67
C SER A 353 -25.08 -9.73 -18.15
N GLU A 354 -25.85 -10.55 -17.42
CA GLU A 354 -25.73 -10.66 -15.99
C GLU A 354 -24.51 -11.49 -15.59
N ILE A 355 -23.82 -11.06 -14.56
CA ILE A 355 -22.71 -11.77 -13.93
C ILE A 355 -22.97 -11.92 -12.45
N THR A 356 -22.67 -13.08 -11.91
CA THR A 356 -22.76 -13.35 -10.48
C THR A 356 -21.39 -13.19 -9.84
N LEU A 357 -21.30 -12.30 -8.86
CA LEU A 357 -20.10 -12.05 -8.08
C LEU A 357 -20.29 -12.55 -6.65
N VAL A 358 -19.33 -13.35 -6.18
CA VAL A 358 -19.30 -13.81 -4.81
C VAL A 358 -18.23 -13.07 -4.04
N SER A 359 -18.53 -12.62 -2.84
CA SER A 359 -17.57 -12.07 -1.89
C SER A 359 -17.81 -12.62 -0.50
N TYR A 360 -16.80 -12.55 0.37
CA TYR A 360 -16.93 -12.93 1.77
C TYR A 360 -16.60 -11.74 2.65
N HIS A 361 -17.42 -11.54 3.70
CA HIS A 361 -17.20 -10.58 4.78
C HIS A 361 -17.20 -11.42 6.08
N GLY A 362 -16.04 -11.65 6.66
CA GLY A 362 -15.88 -12.66 7.69
C GLY A 362 -16.29 -14.03 7.15
N GLU A 363 -17.25 -14.68 7.81
CA GLU A 363 -17.82 -15.96 7.37
C GLU A 363 -19.01 -15.81 6.41
N ASN A 364 -19.57 -14.61 6.33
CA ASN A 364 -20.76 -14.35 5.52
C ASN A 364 -20.43 -14.35 4.03
N ARG A 365 -21.07 -15.27 3.29
CA ARG A 365 -21.01 -15.31 1.83
C ARG A 365 -22.05 -14.37 1.25
N ILE A 366 -21.60 -13.36 0.51
CA ILE A 366 -22.47 -12.41 -0.21
C ILE A 366 -22.38 -12.71 -1.70
N GLN A 367 -23.53 -12.93 -2.31
CA GLN A 367 -23.67 -13.14 -3.73
C GLN A 367 -24.47 -12.00 -4.33
N GLU A 368 -23.93 -11.37 -5.36
CA GLU A 368 -24.52 -10.21 -6.03
C GLU A 368 -24.60 -10.51 -7.53
N THR A 369 -25.81 -10.47 -8.11
CA THR A 369 -25.99 -10.55 -9.56
C THR A 369 -26.15 -9.14 -10.11
N VAL A 370 -25.28 -8.78 -11.04
CA VAL A 370 -25.17 -7.41 -11.58
C VAL A 370 -24.92 -7.45 -13.08
N SER A 371 -25.29 -6.37 -13.76
CA SER A 371 -24.95 -6.23 -15.18
C SER A 371 -23.44 -6.12 -15.39
N LYS A 372 -22.92 -6.83 -16.38
CA LYS A 372 -21.50 -6.81 -16.75
C LYS A 372 -21.00 -5.39 -17.01
N CYS A 373 -21.80 -4.54 -17.67
CA CYS A 373 -21.41 -3.15 -17.94
C CYS A 373 -21.13 -2.35 -16.67
N ASP A 374 -21.74 -2.67 -15.52
CA ASP A 374 -21.52 -1.95 -14.26
C ASP A 374 -20.21 -2.32 -13.57
N LYS A 375 -19.66 -3.46 -13.89
CA LYS A 375 -18.41 -3.97 -13.31
C LYS A 375 -17.21 -3.91 -14.27
N ILE A 376 -17.46 -3.60 -15.56
CA ILE A 376 -16.40 -3.48 -16.56
C ILE A 376 -15.47 -2.31 -16.24
N SER A 377 -14.19 -2.47 -16.52
CA SER A 377 -13.15 -1.46 -16.34
C SER A 377 -12.12 -1.55 -17.46
N THR A 378 -11.23 -0.57 -17.55
CA THR A 378 -10.14 -0.57 -18.56
C THR A 378 -9.30 -1.86 -18.54
N HIS A 379 -9.19 -2.51 -17.39
CA HIS A 379 -8.45 -3.77 -17.30
C HIS A 379 -9.16 -4.95 -17.98
N ALA A 380 -10.46 -4.83 -18.20
CA ALA A 380 -11.24 -5.84 -18.93
C ALA A 380 -10.76 -5.99 -20.37
N GLY A 381 -10.31 -4.91 -21.05
CA GLY A 381 -9.74 -5.03 -22.40
C GLY A 381 -8.57 -6.00 -22.47
N ARG A 382 -7.62 -5.87 -21.55
CA ARG A 382 -6.50 -6.81 -21.47
C ARG A 382 -6.93 -8.23 -21.08
N ARG A 383 -7.95 -8.37 -20.23
CA ARG A 383 -8.51 -9.67 -19.88
C ARG A 383 -9.17 -10.33 -21.09
N THR A 384 -9.91 -9.55 -21.88
CA THR A 384 -10.52 -9.98 -23.14
C THR A 384 -9.46 -10.51 -24.11
N PHE A 385 -8.37 -9.75 -24.31
CA PHE A 385 -7.25 -10.23 -25.13
C PHE A 385 -6.72 -11.59 -24.67
N ILE A 386 -6.46 -11.74 -23.38
CA ILE A 386 -5.91 -12.98 -22.83
C ILE A 386 -6.90 -14.13 -22.95
N SER A 387 -8.17 -13.90 -22.58
CA SER A 387 -9.22 -14.92 -22.62
C SER A 387 -9.44 -15.42 -24.05
N LEU A 388 -9.61 -14.50 -25.01
CA LEU A 388 -9.83 -14.88 -26.41
C LEU A 388 -8.59 -15.53 -27.04
N ALA A 389 -7.39 -15.07 -26.72
CA ALA A 389 -6.17 -15.69 -27.23
C ALA A 389 -6.04 -17.15 -26.75
N ILE A 390 -6.30 -17.40 -25.46
CA ILE A 390 -6.23 -18.76 -24.92
C ILE A 390 -7.36 -19.63 -25.47
N ALA A 391 -8.59 -19.14 -25.50
CA ALA A 391 -9.74 -19.86 -26.06
C ALA A 391 -9.56 -20.25 -27.54
N ASN A 392 -8.80 -19.45 -28.29
CA ASN A 392 -8.47 -19.73 -29.69
C ASN A 392 -7.11 -20.44 -29.88
N GLY A 393 -6.60 -21.11 -28.85
CA GLY A 393 -5.43 -22.00 -28.93
C GLY A 393 -4.07 -21.31 -29.00
N VAL A 394 -3.98 -20.00 -28.74
CA VAL A 394 -2.66 -19.34 -28.65
C VAL A 394 -1.90 -19.87 -27.45
N PRO A 395 -0.66 -20.40 -27.63
CA PRO A 395 0.10 -20.99 -26.55
C PRO A 395 0.28 -20.00 -25.36
N PRO A 396 0.04 -20.43 -24.12
CA PRO A 396 0.15 -19.56 -22.92
C PRO A 396 1.49 -18.82 -22.81
N GLN A 397 2.58 -19.43 -23.25
CA GLN A 397 3.93 -18.83 -23.28
C GLN A 397 3.99 -17.62 -24.22
N VAL A 398 3.30 -17.67 -25.36
CA VAL A 398 3.20 -16.56 -26.31
C VAL A 398 2.38 -15.42 -25.69
N VAL A 399 1.25 -15.74 -25.06
CA VAL A 399 0.41 -14.77 -24.36
C VAL A 399 1.17 -14.09 -23.19
N LEU A 400 2.01 -14.84 -22.46
CA LEU A 400 2.88 -14.28 -21.43
C LEU A 400 3.85 -13.25 -22.01
N LYS A 401 4.55 -13.59 -23.12
CA LYS A 401 5.48 -12.67 -23.80
C LYS A 401 4.77 -11.41 -24.28
N MET A 402 3.65 -11.55 -24.96
CA MET A 402 2.86 -10.41 -25.49
C MET A 402 2.31 -9.51 -24.38
N THR A 403 1.99 -10.07 -23.23
CA THR A 403 1.39 -9.33 -22.12
C THR A 403 2.40 -8.91 -21.04
N GLY A 404 3.64 -9.37 -21.08
CA GLY A 404 4.64 -9.12 -20.04
C GLY A 404 4.21 -9.66 -18.67
N LYS A 405 3.48 -10.79 -18.63
CA LYS A 405 3.23 -11.56 -17.40
C LYS A 405 4.37 -12.55 -17.20
N LYS A 406 4.78 -12.76 -15.94
CA LYS A 406 5.97 -13.57 -15.62
C LYS A 406 5.67 -15.05 -15.36
N THR A 407 4.43 -15.40 -15.04
CA THR A 407 4.11 -16.77 -14.62
C THR A 407 2.84 -17.31 -15.27
N ILE A 408 2.85 -18.58 -15.66
CA ILE A 408 1.67 -19.30 -16.17
C ILE A 408 0.55 -19.30 -15.13
N LYS A 409 0.89 -19.38 -13.83
CA LYS A 409 -0.12 -19.29 -12.74
C LYS A 409 -1.00 -18.05 -12.88
N SER A 410 -0.49 -16.95 -13.44
CA SER A 410 -1.26 -15.73 -13.68
C SER A 410 -2.25 -15.83 -14.85
N LEU A 411 -2.18 -16.88 -15.65
CA LEU A 411 -3.09 -17.19 -16.74
C LEU A 411 -4.09 -18.30 -16.40
N GLN A 412 -3.88 -19.04 -15.31
CA GLN A 412 -4.73 -20.19 -14.93
C GLN A 412 -6.22 -19.84 -14.84
N VAL A 413 -6.55 -18.61 -14.43
CA VAL A 413 -7.95 -18.15 -14.35
C VAL A 413 -8.63 -17.97 -15.73
N TYR A 414 -7.88 -18.05 -16.82
CA TYR A 414 -8.38 -17.95 -18.20
C TYR A 414 -8.29 -19.31 -18.92
N ILE A 415 -7.62 -20.29 -18.35
CA ILE A 415 -7.52 -21.63 -18.89
C ILE A 415 -8.68 -22.42 -18.27
N HIS A 416 -9.85 -22.28 -18.88
CA HIS A 416 -10.96 -23.18 -18.59
C HIS A 416 -10.63 -24.51 -19.29
N ILE A 417 -10.51 -25.58 -18.52
CA ILE A 417 -10.35 -26.93 -19.06
C ILE A 417 -11.80 -27.41 -19.37
N ASP A 418 -12.37 -26.81 -20.39
CA ASP A 418 -13.58 -27.33 -21.00
C ASP A 418 -13.19 -28.47 -21.98
N GLU A 419 -14.05 -29.43 -22.22
CA GLU A 419 -13.83 -30.56 -23.14
C GLU A 419 -13.55 -30.07 -24.57
N GLU A 420 -14.15 -28.97 -24.98
CA GLU A 420 -14.03 -28.37 -26.31
C GLU A 420 -12.58 -28.04 -26.75
N PRO A 421 -11.67 -27.48 -25.90
CA PRO A 421 -10.26 -27.32 -26.26
C PRO A 421 -9.50 -28.65 -26.44
N GLN A 422 -9.90 -29.70 -25.73
CA GLN A 422 -9.30 -31.02 -25.88
C GLN A 422 -9.67 -31.69 -27.18
N GLU A 423 -10.96 -31.62 -27.59
CA GLU A 423 -11.43 -32.10 -28.87
C GLU A 423 -10.75 -31.34 -30.02
N LYS A 424 -10.71 -30.02 -29.98
CA LYS A 424 -10.01 -29.19 -30.98
C LYS A 424 -8.50 -29.51 -31.08
N ALA A 425 -7.86 -29.80 -29.97
CA ALA A 425 -6.47 -30.21 -29.96
C ALA A 425 -6.28 -31.59 -30.57
N MET A 426 -7.24 -32.52 -30.31
CA MET A 426 -7.20 -33.85 -30.91
C MET A 426 -7.47 -33.78 -32.41
N ASP A 427 -8.39 -32.94 -32.86
CA ASP A 427 -8.65 -32.70 -34.29
C ASP A 427 -7.42 -32.14 -35.02
N LEU A 428 -6.66 -31.25 -34.35
CA LEU A 428 -5.39 -30.75 -34.89
C LEU A 428 -4.35 -31.87 -35.03
N LEU A 429 -4.23 -32.70 -34.00
CA LEU A 429 -3.33 -33.86 -34.02
C LEU A 429 -3.77 -34.88 -35.09
N ASN A 430 -5.07 -35.14 -35.24
CA ASN A 430 -5.59 -36.02 -36.30
C ASN A 430 -5.21 -35.51 -37.68
N LYS A 431 -5.29 -34.19 -37.94
CA LYS A 431 -4.84 -33.62 -39.22
C LYS A 431 -3.37 -33.85 -39.46
N ILE A 432 -2.51 -33.68 -38.45
CA ILE A 432 -1.06 -33.87 -38.54
C ILE A 432 -0.72 -35.35 -38.79
N PHE A 433 -1.48 -36.28 -38.17
CA PHE A 433 -1.26 -37.69 -38.32
C PHE A 433 -1.88 -38.28 -39.61
N SER A 434 -2.95 -37.67 -40.17
CA SER A 434 -3.55 -38.09 -41.44
C SER A 434 -2.78 -37.60 -42.65
N ASP A 435 -2.06 -36.49 -42.57
CA ASP A 435 -1.21 -36.00 -43.68
C ASP A 435 0.09 -36.84 -43.88
N GLY A 436 0.34 -37.83 -43.00
CA GLY A 436 1.49 -38.74 -43.08
C GLY A 436 1.27 -39.98 -43.94
N ASP A 437 0.02 -40.27 -44.39
CA ASP A 437 -0.33 -41.53 -45.07
C ASP A 437 -0.52 -41.44 -46.60
N THR A 438 -0.14 -40.32 -47.23
CA THR A 438 -0.24 -40.16 -48.69
C THR A 438 1.10 -40.12 -49.40
N ASP A 439 1.90 -41.20 -49.28
CA ASP A 439 2.96 -41.46 -50.22
C ASP A 439 3.28 -42.98 -50.30
N GLN A 440 2.38 -43.72 -50.93
CA GLN A 440 2.79 -44.97 -51.60
C GLN A 440 2.50 -44.83 -53.11
N PRO A 441 3.51 -44.81 -53.96
CA PRO A 441 3.30 -44.89 -55.39
C PRO A 441 2.92 -46.32 -55.75
N ASP A 442 1.73 -46.49 -56.33
CA ASP A 442 1.30 -47.70 -57.01
C ASP A 442 2.34 -48.13 -58.04
N LYS A 443 3.12 -49.14 -57.68
CA LYS A 443 3.87 -49.92 -58.69
C LYS A 443 2.89 -50.94 -59.28
N LYS A 444 2.34 -50.63 -60.43
CA LYS A 444 1.84 -51.66 -61.34
C LYS A 444 2.96 -51.98 -62.35
N GLY A 445 3.42 -53.24 -62.28
CA GLY A 445 4.20 -53.89 -63.31
C GLY A 445 3.34 -54.35 -64.45
#